data_dab589768d1d8d181302d3f0ba3ef46c
#
_entry.id   dab589768d1d8d181302d3f0ba3ef46c
#
_cell.length_a   1.000
_cell.length_b   1.000
_cell.length_c   1.000
_cell.angle_alpha   90.00
_cell.angle_beta   90.00
_cell.angle_gamma   90.00
#
_symmetry.space_group_name_H-M   'P 1'
#
loop_
_entity.id
_entity.type
_entity.pdbx_description
1 polymer ?
#
loop_
_entity_poly.entity_id
_entity_poly.type
_entity_poly.pdbx_seq_one_letter_code
_entity_poly.pdbx_strand_id
1 'polypeptide(L)'
;MDCCEVRTSLTRRGLLLGGASFAAWAYLPKFARAADGRDPRLVVVILRGALDGLATVAPIGDPDYAGLHGSIALTSSGAKAATMLDNFFGLHPAMPEFSRMYREKHAAIVHAVATSYRERSHFDGQDVLESGLAGPGRVQSGWLNRALEVLPRGERVTSGLAVGPTTPLILRGAAPTPPSAPRRAE
;
A
#
# COMPACT_ATOMS: atom_id res chain seq x y z
N MET A 1 2.84 -6.93 -53.81
CA MET A 1 2.06 -6.44 -52.62
C MET A 1 2.31 -7.48 -51.52
N ASP A 2 3.42 -7.29 -50.78
CA ASP A 2 3.83 -8.22 -49.74
C ASP A 2 3.17 -7.83 -48.44
N CYS A 3 2.31 -8.70 -47.95
CA CYS A 3 1.76 -8.61 -46.58
C CYS A 3 2.88 -8.97 -45.58
N CYS A 4 3.39 -8.01 -44.83
CA CYS A 4 4.25 -8.25 -43.68
C CYS A 4 3.45 -8.98 -42.57
N GLU A 5 3.61 -10.28 -42.49
CA GLU A 5 3.20 -11.10 -41.35
C GLU A 5 4.14 -10.79 -40.18
N VAL A 6 3.69 -9.97 -39.22
CA VAL A 6 4.40 -9.77 -37.96
C VAL A 6 4.26 -11.06 -37.12
N ARG A 7 5.23 -11.96 -37.25
CA ARG A 7 5.40 -13.09 -36.35
C ARG A 7 5.86 -12.57 -34.97
N THR A 8 4.93 -12.36 -34.07
CA THR A 8 5.24 -12.16 -32.64
C THR A 8 5.75 -13.47 -32.07
N SER A 9 7.06 -13.60 -31.91
CA SER A 9 7.66 -14.72 -31.21
C SER A 9 7.38 -14.58 -29.71
N LEU A 10 6.43 -15.33 -29.20
CA LEU A 10 6.17 -15.48 -27.78
C LEU A 10 7.37 -16.16 -27.13
N THR A 11 8.20 -15.38 -26.41
CA THR A 11 9.28 -15.95 -25.61
C THR A 11 8.72 -16.60 -24.36
N ARG A 12 9.39 -17.67 -23.85
CA ARG A 12 8.99 -18.33 -22.59
C ARG A 12 8.86 -17.36 -21.42
N ARG A 13 9.72 -16.32 -21.35
CA ARG A 13 9.62 -15.23 -20.37
C ARG A 13 8.38 -14.38 -20.57
N GLY A 14 8.01 -14.04 -21.80
CA GLY A 14 6.78 -13.29 -22.11
C GLY A 14 5.52 -14.06 -21.72
N LEU A 15 5.53 -15.39 -21.93
CA LEU A 15 4.42 -16.26 -21.52
C LEU A 15 4.27 -16.34 -19.98
N LEU A 16 5.39 -16.44 -19.26
CA LEU A 16 5.41 -16.50 -17.80
C LEU A 16 5.00 -15.16 -17.18
N LEU A 17 5.48 -14.04 -17.73
CA LEU A 17 5.09 -12.71 -17.26
C LEU A 17 3.63 -12.40 -17.59
N GLY A 18 3.15 -12.77 -18.77
CA GLY A 18 1.75 -12.65 -19.14
C GLY A 18 0.84 -13.54 -18.30
N GLY A 19 1.24 -14.78 -18.04
CA GLY A 19 0.51 -15.72 -17.18
C GLY A 19 0.45 -15.27 -15.72
N ALA A 20 1.56 -14.78 -15.18
CA ALA A 20 1.62 -14.22 -13.82
C ALA A 20 0.75 -12.96 -13.69
N SER A 21 0.74 -12.09 -14.71
CA SER A 21 -0.13 -10.91 -14.73
C SER A 21 -1.61 -11.28 -14.82
N PHE A 22 -1.95 -12.32 -15.58
CA PHE A 22 -3.33 -12.82 -15.67
C PHE A 22 -3.78 -13.50 -14.37
N ALA A 23 -2.91 -14.28 -13.72
CA ALA A 23 -3.17 -14.88 -12.43
C ALA A 23 -3.31 -13.80 -11.34
N ALA A 24 -2.41 -12.81 -11.30
CA ALA A 24 -2.52 -11.68 -10.39
C ALA A 24 -3.84 -10.90 -10.61
N TRP A 25 -4.24 -10.68 -11.86
CA TRP A 25 -5.50 -10.01 -12.19
C TRP A 25 -6.74 -10.85 -11.81
N ALA A 26 -6.67 -12.18 -11.93
CA ALA A 26 -7.76 -13.09 -11.54
C ALA A 26 -7.91 -13.21 -10.00
N TYR A 27 -6.81 -13.04 -9.26
CA TYR A 27 -6.78 -13.05 -7.79
C TYR A 27 -6.90 -11.66 -7.15
N LEU A 28 -6.77 -10.57 -7.91
CA LEU A 28 -7.15 -9.26 -7.40
C LEU A 28 -8.64 -9.35 -7.02
N PRO A 29 -8.99 -9.03 -5.75
CA PRO A 29 -10.39 -8.95 -5.38
C PRO A 29 -11.05 -8.02 -6.39
N LYS A 30 -12.04 -8.53 -7.09
CA LYS A 30 -12.86 -7.73 -8.01
C LYS A 30 -13.42 -6.64 -7.14
N PHE A 31 -12.82 -5.45 -7.22
CA PHE A 31 -13.27 -4.28 -6.46
C PHE A 31 -14.76 -4.21 -6.66
N ALA A 32 -15.48 -4.35 -5.56
CA ALA A 32 -16.91 -4.55 -5.54
C ALA A 32 -17.55 -3.56 -6.51
N ARG A 33 -18.24 -4.06 -7.51
CA ARG A 33 -19.26 -3.28 -8.15
C ARG A 33 -20.14 -2.83 -7.01
N ALA A 34 -20.33 -1.53 -6.86
CA ALA A 34 -21.32 -0.97 -5.97
C ALA A 34 -22.72 -1.36 -6.50
N ALA A 35 -23.00 -2.66 -6.52
CA ALA A 35 -24.25 -3.21 -7.03
C ALA A 35 -25.37 -3.09 -6.02
N ASP A 36 -25.07 -2.80 -4.75
CA ASP A 36 -26.03 -2.83 -3.65
C ASP A 36 -26.18 -1.48 -2.94
N GLY A 37 -26.00 -0.36 -3.64
CA GLY A 37 -26.14 0.98 -3.03
C GLY A 37 -25.05 1.33 -2.00
N ARG A 38 -23.99 0.54 -1.88
CA ARG A 38 -22.85 0.85 -1.02
C ARG A 38 -21.97 1.88 -1.71
N ASP A 39 -21.63 2.93 -0.98
CA ASP A 39 -20.66 3.94 -1.38
C ASP A 39 -19.24 3.44 -1.06
N PRO A 40 -18.46 2.93 -2.05
CA PRO A 40 -17.12 2.40 -1.80
C PRO A 40 -16.19 3.55 -1.43
N ARG A 41 -15.58 3.47 -0.25
CA ARG A 41 -14.63 4.47 0.24
C ARG A 41 -13.26 3.84 0.46
N LEU A 42 -12.22 4.48 -0.06
CA LEU A 42 -10.84 4.13 0.19
C LEU A 42 -10.25 5.12 1.20
N VAL A 43 -9.77 4.61 2.33
CA VAL A 43 -8.98 5.38 3.28
C VAL A 43 -7.52 4.96 3.16
N VAL A 44 -6.65 5.91 2.87
CA VAL A 44 -5.20 5.69 2.82
C VAL A 44 -4.57 6.34 4.05
N VAL A 45 -3.88 5.55 4.86
CA VAL A 45 -3.18 6.01 6.06
C VAL A 45 -1.68 5.88 5.84
N ILE A 46 -0.95 7.00 5.86
CA ILE A 46 0.51 7.02 5.76
C ILE A 46 1.08 7.37 7.14
N LEU A 47 1.84 6.42 7.70
CA LEU A 47 2.47 6.57 9.02
C LEU A 47 3.83 7.28 8.84
N ARG A 48 3.80 8.61 8.74
CA ARG A 48 5.01 9.41 8.47
C ARG A 48 6.01 9.44 9.62
N GLY A 49 5.59 9.11 10.83
CA GLY A 49 6.47 8.97 12.00
C GLY A 49 7.33 7.72 12.00
N ALA A 50 7.29 6.96 10.93
CA ALA A 50 7.85 5.63 10.74
C ALA A 50 7.10 4.53 11.51
N LEU A 51 6.98 3.39 10.87
CA LEU A 51 6.54 2.14 11.46
C LEU A 51 7.57 1.08 11.06
N ASP A 52 8.22 0.46 12.02
CA ASP A 52 9.09 -0.69 11.74
C ASP A 52 8.21 -1.88 11.35
N GLY A 53 8.27 -2.25 10.07
CA GLY A 53 7.48 -3.37 9.54
C GLY A 53 7.86 -4.70 10.15
N LEU A 54 9.15 -4.91 10.47
CA LEU A 54 9.65 -6.15 11.07
C LEU A 54 9.32 -6.26 12.56
N ALA A 55 9.16 -5.13 13.26
CA ALA A 55 8.66 -5.14 14.64
C ALA A 55 7.12 -5.23 14.67
N THR A 56 6.44 -4.76 13.63
CA THR A 56 4.97 -4.82 13.55
C THR A 56 4.48 -6.21 13.17
N VAL A 57 5.06 -6.78 12.11
CA VAL A 57 4.79 -8.14 11.63
C VAL A 57 6.11 -8.89 11.54
N ALA A 58 6.44 -9.54 12.63
CA ALA A 58 7.73 -10.19 12.82
C ALA A 58 7.80 -11.53 12.09
N PRO A 59 8.83 -11.78 11.27
CA PRO A 59 9.08 -13.08 10.67
C PRO A 59 9.73 -14.02 11.69
N ILE A 60 8.99 -14.40 12.73
CA ILE A 60 9.50 -15.20 13.87
C ILE A 60 9.99 -16.58 13.41
N GLY A 61 9.44 -17.10 12.32
CA GLY A 61 9.87 -18.36 11.71
C GLY A 61 11.19 -18.29 10.97
N ASP A 62 11.74 -17.08 10.75
CA ASP A 62 13.05 -16.90 10.15
C ASP A 62 14.15 -17.16 11.21
N PRO A 63 15.10 -18.09 10.98
CA PRO A 63 16.15 -18.42 11.95
C PRO A 63 17.07 -17.22 12.27
N ASP A 64 17.24 -16.27 11.36
CA ASP A 64 18.11 -15.11 11.53
C ASP A 64 17.42 -13.93 12.21
N TYR A 65 16.08 -13.93 12.28
CA TYR A 65 15.30 -12.80 12.80
C TYR A 65 15.72 -12.38 14.20
N ALA A 66 15.79 -13.33 15.13
CA ALA A 66 16.12 -13.04 16.53
C ALA A 66 17.54 -12.49 16.68
N GLY A 67 18.51 -13.03 15.92
CA GLY A 67 19.89 -12.58 15.91
C GLY A 67 20.05 -11.16 15.35
N LEU A 68 19.36 -10.85 14.28
CA LEU A 68 19.41 -9.55 13.61
C LEU A 68 18.68 -8.44 14.40
N HIS A 69 17.60 -8.78 15.12
CA HIS A 69 16.79 -7.83 15.89
C HIS A 69 17.19 -7.74 17.37
N GLY A 70 17.96 -8.68 17.88
CA GLY A 70 18.47 -8.67 19.25
C GLY A 70 17.40 -8.46 20.31
N SER A 71 17.58 -7.49 21.20
CA SER A 71 16.70 -7.24 22.33
C SER A 71 15.27 -6.76 21.97
N ILE A 72 15.05 -6.27 20.75
CA ILE A 72 13.73 -5.82 20.28
C ILE A 72 12.95 -6.89 19.55
N ALA A 73 13.55 -8.05 19.28
CA ALA A 73 12.88 -9.16 18.63
C ALA A 73 11.65 -9.63 19.43
N LEU A 74 10.56 -9.88 18.72
CA LEU A 74 9.39 -10.56 19.24
C LEU A 74 9.66 -12.07 19.29
N THR A 75 8.93 -12.75 20.15
CA THR A 75 9.05 -14.21 20.34
C THR A 75 7.70 -14.87 20.12
N SER A 76 7.69 -16.18 19.91
CA SER A 76 6.44 -16.96 19.82
C SER A 76 5.78 -17.20 21.19
N SER A 77 6.51 -16.99 22.31
CA SER A 77 6.03 -17.21 23.68
C SER A 77 6.75 -16.31 24.68
N GLY A 78 6.22 -16.19 25.89
CA GLY A 78 6.83 -15.40 26.98
C GLY A 78 6.43 -13.93 26.96
N ALA A 79 7.23 -13.08 27.62
CA ALA A 79 6.89 -11.67 27.86
C ALA A 79 6.82 -10.80 26.59
N LYS A 80 7.50 -11.22 25.52
CA LYS A 80 7.48 -10.53 24.21
C LYS A 80 6.75 -11.35 23.14
N ALA A 81 5.78 -12.15 23.57
CA ALA A 81 5.04 -13.00 22.66
C ALA A 81 4.25 -12.18 21.65
N ALA A 82 4.47 -12.46 20.38
CA ALA A 82 3.64 -11.97 19.29
C ALA A 82 2.35 -12.78 19.18
N THR A 83 1.33 -12.18 18.61
CA THR A 83 0.14 -12.93 18.19
C THR A 83 0.45 -13.61 16.86
N MET A 84 0.63 -14.93 16.87
CA MET A 84 0.94 -15.67 15.64
C MET A 84 -0.20 -15.54 14.62
N LEU A 85 0.16 -15.20 13.41
CA LEU A 85 -0.74 -15.10 12.26
C LEU A 85 -0.77 -16.41 11.48
N ASP A 86 0.39 -17.04 11.38
CA ASP A 86 0.64 -18.34 10.77
C ASP A 86 1.86 -18.98 11.46
N ASN A 87 2.47 -20.00 10.83
CA ASN A 87 3.66 -20.67 11.38
C ASN A 87 4.97 -19.86 11.24
N PHE A 88 4.94 -18.73 10.51
CA PHE A 88 6.12 -17.94 10.18
C PHE A 88 6.04 -16.51 10.74
N PHE A 89 4.89 -15.86 10.60
CA PHE A 89 4.71 -14.47 10.99
C PHE A 89 3.93 -14.29 12.29
N GLY A 90 4.38 -13.34 13.09
CA GLY A 90 3.71 -12.91 14.32
C GLY A 90 3.45 -11.42 14.32
N LEU A 91 2.25 -11.01 14.71
CA LEU A 91 1.84 -9.62 14.84
C LEU A 91 2.19 -9.08 16.22
N HIS A 92 2.64 -7.83 16.29
CA HIS A 92 2.93 -7.15 17.54
C HIS A 92 1.71 -7.17 18.48
N PRO A 93 1.88 -7.50 19.77
CA PRO A 93 0.75 -7.69 20.70
C PRO A 93 -0.05 -6.41 20.98
N ALA A 94 0.50 -5.23 20.69
CA ALA A 94 -0.23 -3.97 20.79
C ALA A 94 -1.27 -3.74 19.66
N MET A 95 -1.46 -4.71 18.76
CA MET A 95 -2.40 -4.60 17.63
C MET A 95 -3.54 -5.63 17.69
N PRO A 96 -4.30 -5.72 18.79
CA PRO A 96 -5.32 -6.76 18.98
C PRO A 96 -6.46 -6.66 17.95
N GLU A 97 -6.89 -5.45 17.59
CA GLU A 97 -7.95 -5.24 16.60
C GLU A 97 -7.52 -5.64 15.19
N PHE A 98 -6.28 -5.33 14.83
CA PHE A 98 -5.75 -5.77 13.53
C PHE A 98 -5.66 -7.30 13.47
N SER A 99 -5.25 -7.94 14.58
CA SER A 99 -5.23 -9.40 14.68
C SER A 99 -6.64 -10.00 14.52
N ARG A 100 -7.66 -9.38 15.13
CA ARG A 100 -9.06 -9.79 14.97
C ARG A 100 -9.50 -9.69 13.51
N MET A 101 -9.28 -8.54 12.88
CA MET A 101 -9.62 -8.31 11.47
C MET A 101 -8.90 -9.28 10.52
N TYR A 102 -7.64 -9.61 10.81
CA TYR A 102 -6.88 -10.59 10.02
C TYR A 102 -7.51 -11.98 10.10
N ARG A 103 -7.87 -12.46 11.30
CA ARG A 103 -8.55 -13.75 11.51
C ARG A 103 -9.92 -13.80 10.84
N GLU A 104 -10.63 -12.68 10.83
CA GLU A 104 -11.94 -12.53 10.15
C GLU A 104 -11.81 -12.33 8.64
N LYS A 105 -10.58 -12.32 8.10
CA LYS A 105 -10.30 -12.08 6.67
C LYS A 105 -10.73 -10.69 6.17
N HIS A 106 -10.82 -9.73 7.08
CA HIS A 106 -11.08 -8.33 6.78
C HIS A 106 -9.79 -7.51 6.65
N ALA A 107 -8.65 -8.07 6.99
CA ALA A 107 -7.34 -7.47 6.82
C ALA A 107 -6.38 -8.42 6.12
N ALA A 108 -5.43 -7.85 5.38
CA ALA A 108 -4.31 -8.57 4.76
C ALA A 108 -3.01 -7.82 5.03
N ILE A 109 -1.91 -8.54 5.02
CA ILE A 109 -0.57 -8.00 5.19
C ILE A 109 0.22 -8.28 3.92
N VAL A 110 0.89 -7.26 3.39
CA VAL A 110 1.84 -7.40 2.30
C VAL A 110 3.22 -7.08 2.87
N HIS A 111 4.02 -8.10 3.06
CA HIS A 111 5.36 -8.01 3.63
C HIS A 111 6.42 -7.74 2.56
N ALA A 112 7.61 -7.25 2.98
CA ALA A 112 8.74 -6.98 2.10
C ALA A 112 8.43 -5.99 0.95
N VAL A 113 7.55 -5.02 1.19
CA VAL A 113 7.24 -3.95 0.24
C VAL A 113 8.25 -2.82 0.39
N ALA A 114 8.83 -2.39 -0.73
CA ALA A 114 9.77 -1.27 -0.76
C ALA A 114 9.56 -0.44 -2.03
N THR A 115 9.86 0.86 -1.93
CA THR A 115 10.01 1.73 -3.11
C THR A 115 11.35 1.49 -3.78
N SER A 116 11.57 2.09 -4.96
CA SER A 116 12.86 2.07 -5.65
C SER A 116 13.91 2.99 -4.99
N TYR A 117 13.53 3.85 -4.06
CA TYR A 117 14.40 4.79 -3.37
C TYR A 117 15.40 4.04 -2.47
N ARG A 118 16.69 4.40 -2.56
CA ARG A 118 17.80 3.73 -1.84
C ARG A 118 18.65 4.69 -0.99
N GLU A 119 18.37 5.98 -1.07
CA GLU A 119 19.07 6.99 -0.27
C GLU A 119 18.49 7.03 1.15
N ARG A 120 19.15 7.79 2.05
CA ARG A 120 18.80 7.83 3.47
C ARG A 120 17.96 9.05 3.88
N SER A 121 17.45 9.83 2.92
CA SER A 121 16.59 10.96 3.21
C SER A 121 15.17 10.49 3.52
N HIS A 122 14.72 10.70 4.74
CA HIS A 122 13.38 10.38 5.19
C HIS A 122 12.31 11.14 4.39
N PHE A 123 12.54 12.42 4.12
CA PHE A 123 11.60 13.26 3.37
C PHE A 123 11.51 12.86 1.90
N ASP A 124 12.63 12.53 1.28
CA ASP A 124 12.64 12.05 -0.11
C ASP A 124 11.98 10.67 -0.23
N GLY A 125 12.16 9.81 0.77
CA GLY A 125 11.45 8.53 0.84
C GLY A 125 9.93 8.70 0.94
N GLN A 126 9.45 9.69 1.71
CA GLN A 126 8.04 10.04 1.76
C GLN A 126 7.55 10.60 0.42
N ASP A 127 8.32 11.48 -0.23
CA ASP A 127 7.98 12.04 -1.53
C ASP A 127 7.82 10.94 -2.58
N VAL A 128 8.76 9.99 -2.62
CA VAL A 128 8.68 8.82 -3.52
C VAL A 128 7.46 7.95 -3.22
N LEU A 129 7.16 7.69 -1.95
CA LEU A 129 5.99 6.91 -1.55
C LEU A 129 4.68 7.60 -1.96
N GLU A 130 4.58 8.91 -1.78
CA GLU A 130 3.37 9.67 -2.06
C GLU A 130 3.22 10.05 -3.54
N SER A 131 4.33 10.30 -4.24
CA SER A 131 4.32 10.54 -5.68
C SER A 131 4.13 9.26 -6.48
N GLY A 132 4.58 8.11 -5.96
CA GLY A 132 4.59 6.84 -6.67
C GLY A 132 5.60 6.78 -7.82
N LEU A 133 6.62 7.66 -7.81
CA LEU A 133 7.67 7.72 -8.82
C LEU A 133 8.99 7.16 -8.31
N ALA A 134 9.91 6.91 -9.23
CA ALA A 134 11.19 6.30 -8.92
C ALA A 134 12.18 7.23 -8.18
N GLY A 135 11.90 8.52 -8.09
CA GLY A 135 12.77 9.50 -7.41
C GLY A 135 11.99 10.70 -6.89
N PRO A 136 12.52 11.41 -5.89
CA PRO A 136 11.87 12.54 -5.24
C PRO A 136 11.85 13.79 -6.15
N GLY A 137 10.95 14.75 -5.83
CA GLY A 137 10.92 16.09 -6.43
C GLY A 137 10.58 16.16 -7.91
N ARG A 138 10.20 15.05 -8.55
CA ARG A 138 9.95 14.99 -9.99
C ARG A 138 8.60 15.55 -10.41
N VAL A 139 7.61 15.51 -9.53
CA VAL A 139 6.25 15.99 -9.79
C VAL A 139 5.62 16.60 -8.55
N GLN A 140 4.65 17.48 -8.79
CA GLN A 140 3.83 18.10 -7.75
C GLN A 140 2.48 17.37 -7.55
N SER A 141 2.32 16.17 -8.14
CA SER A 141 1.11 15.36 -8.05
C SER A 141 1.38 13.99 -7.42
N GLY A 142 0.44 13.54 -6.58
CA GLY A 142 0.49 12.24 -5.95
C GLY A 142 -0.21 11.15 -6.76
N TRP A 143 0.14 9.90 -6.49
CA TRP A 143 -0.44 8.77 -7.22
C TRP A 143 -1.95 8.61 -6.98
N LEU A 144 -2.44 8.94 -5.79
CA LEU A 144 -3.87 8.83 -5.49
C LEU A 144 -4.69 9.91 -6.21
N ASN A 145 -4.15 11.14 -6.35
CA ASN A 145 -4.81 12.16 -7.15
C ASN A 145 -4.90 11.76 -8.62
N ARG A 146 -3.80 11.24 -9.20
CA ARG A 146 -3.82 10.72 -10.58
C ARG A 146 -4.80 9.54 -10.73
N ALA A 147 -4.94 8.69 -9.72
CA ALA A 147 -5.95 7.63 -9.73
C ALA A 147 -7.38 8.20 -9.77
N LEU A 148 -7.64 9.28 -9.02
CA LEU A 148 -8.95 9.97 -9.05
C LEU A 148 -9.28 10.55 -10.44
N GLU A 149 -8.29 10.97 -11.22
CA GLU A 149 -8.48 11.51 -12.57
C GLU A 149 -8.99 10.45 -13.56
N VAL A 150 -8.57 9.18 -13.39
CA VAL A 150 -8.94 8.07 -14.28
C VAL A 150 -10.18 7.29 -13.82
N LEU A 151 -10.66 7.53 -12.61
CA LEU A 151 -11.89 6.89 -12.13
C LEU A 151 -13.12 7.46 -12.85
N PRO A 152 -14.12 6.62 -13.16
CA PRO A 152 -15.36 7.07 -13.75
C PRO A 152 -15.98 8.21 -12.94
N ARG A 153 -16.42 9.26 -13.63
CA ARG A 153 -17.16 10.36 -13.00
C ARG A 153 -18.55 9.83 -12.63
N GLY A 154 -18.83 9.75 -11.32
CA GLY A 154 -20.16 9.44 -10.78
C GLY A 154 -20.72 10.66 -10.04
N GLU A 155 -21.93 10.54 -9.51
CA GLU A 155 -22.51 11.52 -8.58
C GLU A 155 -21.73 11.48 -7.26
N ARG A 156 -20.65 12.25 -7.16
CA ARG A 156 -19.82 12.34 -5.96
C ARG A 156 -19.83 13.79 -5.44
N VAL A 157 -20.12 13.94 -4.18
CA VAL A 157 -20.02 15.23 -3.50
C VAL A 157 -18.55 15.69 -3.44
N THR A 158 -17.62 14.74 -3.26
CA THR A 158 -16.18 14.99 -3.20
C THR A 158 -15.43 13.78 -3.73
N SER A 159 -14.47 13.97 -4.62
CA SER A 159 -13.65 12.88 -5.17
C SER A 159 -12.58 12.39 -4.20
N GLY A 160 -12.01 13.28 -3.39
CA GLY A 160 -11.01 12.96 -2.39
C GLY A 160 -11.02 13.98 -1.25
N LEU A 161 -10.69 13.54 -0.05
CA LEU A 161 -10.63 14.36 1.16
C LEU A 161 -9.30 14.10 1.88
N ALA A 162 -8.55 15.18 2.16
CA ALA A 162 -7.36 15.09 2.99
C ALA A 162 -7.72 15.38 4.44
N VAL A 163 -7.36 14.50 5.37
CA VAL A 163 -7.53 14.73 6.81
C VAL A 163 -6.26 15.40 7.36
N GLY A 164 -6.34 16.67 7.72
CA GLY A 164 -5.22 17.44 8.25
C GLY A 164 -5.21 18.90 7.78
N PRO A 165 -4.25 19.71 8.29
CA PRO A 165 -4.19 21.16 8.00
C PRO A 165 -3.74 21.47 6.58
N THR A 166 -3.06 20.52 5.91
CA THR A 166 -2.55 20.67 4.54
C THR A 166 -2.83 19.43 3.72
N THR A 167 -3.07 19.62 2.43
CA THR A 167 -3.21 18.48 1.50
C THR A 167 -1.86 17.79 1.31
N PRO A 168 -1.70 16.52 1.70
CA PRO A 168 -0.47 15.76 1.49
C PRO A 168 -0.20 15.54 0.00
N LEU A 169 1.06 15.30 -0.37
CA LEU A 169 1.47 15.13 -1.77
C LEU A 169 0.66 14.04 -2.48
N ILE A 170 0.34 12.95 -1.80
CA ILE A 170 -0.43 11.84 -2.37
C ILE A 170 -1.77 12.28 -3.00
N LEU A 171 -2.39 13.33 -2.46
CA LEU A 171 -3.67 13.89 -2.94
C LEU A 171 -3.53 15.20 -3.73
N ARG A 172 -2.33 15.75 -3.90
CA ARG A 172 -2.12 16.92 -4.76
C ARG A 172 -2.22 16.51 -6.22
N GLY A 173 -2.76 17.40 -7.06
CA GLY A 173 -2.87 17.19 -8.51
C GLY A 173 -4.08 17.92 -9.09
N ALA A 174 -4.51 17.52 -10.28
CA ALA A 174 -5.59 18.17 -11.03
C ALA A 174 -6.99 17.79 -10.49
N ALA A 175 -7.15 16.61 -9.89
CA ALA A 175 -8.42 16.25 -9.25
C ALA A 175 -8.64 17.10 -7.98
N PRO A 176 -9.81 17.75 -7.83
CA PRO A 176 -10.09 18.61 -6.68
C PRO A 176 -10.18 17.80 -5.39
N THR A 177 -9.33 18.14 -4.41
CA THR A 177 -9.22 17.46 -3.11
C THR A 177 -9.11 18.50 -2.00
N PRO A 178 -10.23 19.00 -1.47
CA PRO A 178 -10.21 19.99 -0.40
C PRO A 178 -9.62 19.41 0.90
N PRO A 179 -8.89 20.20 1.69
CA PRO A 179 -8.50 19.82 3.04
C PRO A 179 -9.72 19.77 3.96
N SER A 180 -9.74 18.84 4.91
CA SER A 180 -10.89 18.64 5.82
C SER A 180 -10.89 19.53 7.05
N ALA A 181 -9.78 20.20 7.38
CA ALA A 181 -9.74 21.06 8.53
C ALA A 181 -10.31 22.45 8.19
N PRO A 182 -11.34 22.94 8.89
CA PRO A 182 -11.67 24.35 8.83
C PRO A 182 -10.44 25.13 9.31
N ARG A 183 -10.03 26.15 8.55
CA ARG A 183 -9.08 27.13 9.06
C ARG A 183 -9.71 27.69 10.34
N ARG A 184 -9.05 27.56 11.48
CA ARG A 184 -9.43 28.36 12.65
C ARG A 184 -9.33 29.80 12.18
N ALA A 185 -10.47 30.51 12.16
CA ALA A 185 -10.45 31.94 12.07
C ALA A 185 -9.75 32.42 13.36
N GLU A 186 -8.59 33.06 13.21
CA GLU A 186 -7.92 33.80 14.26
C GLU A 186 -8.73 35.07 14.53
#